data_7c3c2fe860f6fe22b2d170684700e0fd
#
_entry.id   7c3c2fe860f6fe22b2d170684700e0fd
#
_cell.length_a   1.000
_cell.length_b   1.000
_cell.length_c   1.000
_cell.angle_alpha   90.00
_cell.angle_beta   90.00
_cell.angle_gamma   90.00
#
_symmetry.space_group_name_H-M   'P 1'
#
loop_
_entity.id
_entity.type
_entity.pdbx_description
1 polymer ?
#
loop_
_entity_poly.entity_id
_entity_poly.type
_entity_poly.pdbx_seq_one_letter_code
_entity_poly.pdbx_strand_id
1 'polypeptide(L)'
;MLPSTPGKVKIERAGAMTRQLHRCFASTGTMFLWALFLVAMTATYLSFHSFVDTSSRYFAASWGGLHWERQIRASASPRRPPGSAEGAGLSVLVTGAAGFVGTHCSLALRKRGDGVVGIDNFNKYYDPSLKKARRALLASHGVFVVEGDINDGRLLTKLFDVVPFTHVLHLAAQAGVRYAMENPASYVHSNIAGLVSLLEACKEADPQPAVVWASSSSVYGLNDAVPFSEAHRTDRPASLYAATKKAGEEITHTYNHIYGLSVTGLRFFTVYGPWGRPDMAYFSFTRNILQGKPITVCRGRDHVDLAGTSPHRRHRAGCLASLDTAGRSTGTGGKRGPAPYRIFNLGTRRR
;
A
#
# COMPACT_ATOMS: atom_id res chain seq x y z
N MET A 1 -23.78 -63.42 -36.38
CA MET A 1 -22.85 -62.57 -37.17
C MET A 1 -22.00 -61.80 -36.20
N LEU A 2 -20.73 -62.13 -36.13
CA LEU A 2 -19.75 -61.55 -35.18
C LEU A 2 -19.26 -60.20 -35.70
N PRO A 3 -19.02 -59.18 -34.86
CA PRO A 3 -18.42 -57.95 -35.28
C PRO A 3 -16.87 -58.04 -35.31
N SER A 4 -16.31 -57.43 -36.31
CA SER A 4 -14.90 -57.33 -36.66
C SER A 4 -14.07 -56.58 -35.63
N THR A 5 -12.90 -57.10 -35.37
CA THR A 5 -11.80 -56.53 -34.54
C THR A 5 -11.30 -55.17 -35.03
N PRO A 6 -10.96 -54.23 -34.11
CA PRO A 6 -10.30 -52.97 -34.50
C PRO A 6 -8.81 -53.16 -34.75
N GLY A 7 -8.35 -52.58 -35.84
CA GLY A 7 -6.98 -52.62 -36.33
C GLY A 7 -5.96 -51.96 -35.39
N LYS A 8 -4.79 -52.57 -35.30
CA LYS A 8 -3.57 -52.07 -34.67
C LYS A 8 -3.08 -50.81 -35.40
N VAL A 9 -3.19 -49.68 -34.77
CA VAL A 9 -2.49 -48.45 -35.19
C VAL A 9 -1.01 -48.59 -34.81
N LYS A 10 -0.15 -48.64 -35.82
CA LYS A 10 1.30 -48.72 -35.65
C LYS A 10 1.87 -47.45 -35.05
N ILE A 11 2.48 -47.58 -33.88
CA ILE A 11 3.33 -46.57 -33.25
C ILE A 11 4.71 -46.60 -33.95
N GLU A 12 4.79 -46.07 -35.19
CA GLU A 12 6.10 -45.96 -35.88
C GLU A 12 6.68 -44.54 -35.95
N ARG A 13 5.98 -43.50 -35.44
CA ARG A 13 6.48 -42.11 -35.49
C ARG A 13 7.33 -41.67 -34.29
N ALA A 14 7.29 -42.34 -33.16
CA ALA A 14 8.09 -41.99 -32.00
C ALA A 14 9.57 -42.42 -32.10
N GLY A 15 9.83 -43.51 -32.79
CA GLY A 15 11.20 -44.05 -32.94
C GLY A 15 12.11 -43.28 -33.90
N ALA A 16 11.56 -42.56 -34.88
CA ALA A 16 12.35 -41.78 -35.83
C ALA A 16 12.84 -40.45 -35.24
N MET A 17 12.01 -39.79 -34.49
CA MET A 17 12.34 -38.51 -33.85
C MET A 17 13.38 -38.70 -32.73
N THR A 18 13.25 -39.79 -31.97
CA THR A 18 14.26 -40.13 -30.89
C THR A 18 15.63 -40.50 -31.49
N ARG A 19 15.66 -41.22 -32.65
CA ARG A 19 16.92 -41.54 -33.35
C ARG A 19 17.54 -40.30 -34.02
N GLN A 20 16.77 -39.31 -34.44
CA GLN A 20 17.28 -38.09 -35.02
C GLN A 20 17.84 -37.16 -33.94
N LEU A 21 17.23 -37.09 -32.75
CA LEU A 21 17.76 -36.42 -31.59
C LEU A 21 19.06 -37.06 -31.08
N HIS A 22 19.14 -38.40 -31.02
CA HIS A 22 20.41 -39.10 -30.65
C HIS A 22 21.54 -38.87 -31.66
N ARG A 23 21.24 -38.71 -32.97
CA ARG A 23 22.29 -38.40 -33.96
C ARG A 23 22.79 -36.96 -33.88
N CYS A 24 21.96 -35.99 -33.47
CA CYS A 24 22.38 -34.61 -33.22
C CYS A 24 23.29 -34.47 -31.99
N PHE A 25 23.13 -35.33 -30.99
CA PHE A 25 23.98 -35.34 -29.79
C PHE A 25 25.25 -36.20 -29.91
N ALA A 26 25.38 -37.00 -30.98
CA ALA A 26 26.50 -37.93 -31.14
C ALA A 26 27.75 -37.35 -31.83
N SER A 27 27.73 -36.08 -32.26
CA SER A 27 28.91 -35.41 -32.78
C SER A 27 29.66 -34.74 -31.59
N THR A 28 30.91 -35.09 -31.38
CA THR A 28 31.77 -34.49 -30.35
C THR A 28 31.78 -32.96 -30.40
N GLY A 29 31.64 -32.35 -31.58
CA GLY A 29 31.52 -30.90 -31.78
C GLY A 29 30.23 -30.30 -31.24
N THR A 30 29.08 -30.97 -31.41
CA THR A 30 27.78 -30.48 -30.87
C THR A 30 27.72 -30.65 -29.36
N MET A 31 28.29 -31.69 -28.77
CA MET A 31 28.38 -31.83 -27.32
C MET A 31 29.27 -30.73 -26.70
N PHE A 32 30.36 -30.37 -27.37
CA PHE A 32 31.24 -29.30 -26.92
C PHE A 32 30.55 -27.90 -26.99
N LEU A 33 29.77 -27.65 -28.05
CA LEU A 33 28.98 -26.41 -28.16
C LEU A 33 27.89 -26.34 -27.11
N TRP A 34 27.20 -27.42 -26.79
CA TRP A 34 26.21 -27.46 -25.70
C TRP A 34 26.83 -27.29 -24.33
N ALA A 35 28.04 -27.88 -24.10
CA ALA A 35 28.78 -27.69 -22.86
C ALA A 35 29.20 -26.22 -22.70
N LEU A 36 29.72 -25.57 -23.74
CA LEU A 36 30.04 -24.15 -23.75
C LEU A 36 28.81 -23.28 -23.50
N PHE A 37 27.66 -23.59 -24.12
CA PHE A 37 26.41 -22.89 -23.90
C PHE A 37 25.93 -23.02 -22.46
N LEU A 38 26.00 -24.21 -21.86
CA LEU A 38 25.61 -24.41 -20.47
C LEU A 38 26.57 -23.68 -19.51
N VAL A 39 27.88 -23.67 -19.80
CA VAL A 39 28.87 -22.92 -19.01
C VAL A 39 28.61 -21.41 -19.14
N ALA A 40 28.31 -20.90 -20.33
CA ALA A 40 27.98 -19.51 -20.54
C ALA A 40 26.67 -19.12 -19.81
N MET A 41 25.65 -19.95 -19.87
CA MET A 41 24.37 -19.76 -19.17
C MET A 41 24.55 -19.77 -17.64
N THR A 42 25.33 -20.72 -17.12
CA THR A 42 25.63 -20.77 -15.68
C THR A 42 26.48 -19.59 -15.23
N ALA A 43 27.47 -19.17 -16.00
CA ALA A 43 28.29 -18.00 -15.72
C ALA A 43 27.42 -16.70 -15.74
N THR A 44 26.53 -16.57 -16.71
CA THR A 44 25.58 -15.42 -16.80
C THR A 44 24.60 -15.43 -15.61
N TYR A 45 24.08 -16.59 -15.25
CA TYR A 45 23.20 -16.75 -14.09
C TYR A 45 23.92 -16.40 -12.78
N LEU A 46 25.13 -16.89 -12.57
CA LEU A 46 25.94 -16.60 -11.39
C LEU A 46 26.35 -15.11 -11.33
N SER A 47 26.71 -14.52 -12.47
CA SER A 47 27.01 -13.08 -12.57
C SER A 47 25.79 -12.22 -12.28
N PHE A 48 24.63 -12.60 -12.81
CA PHE A 48 23.36 -11.92 -12.52
C PHE A 48 22.97 -12.07 -11.05
N HIS A 49 23.09 -13.26 -10.49
CA HIS A 49 22.82 -13.51 -9.07
C HIS A 49 23.79 -12.74 -8.16
N SER A 50 25.07 -12.68 -8.50
CA SER A 50 26.08 -11.89 -7.81
C SER A 50 25.82 -10.39 -7.95
N PHE A 51 25.38 -9.90 -9.13
CA PHE A 51 24.99 -8.50 -9.34
C PHE A 51 23.76 -8.12 -8.52
N VAL A 52 22.73 -8.99 -8.48
CA VAL A 52 21.51 -8.77 -7.67
C VAL A 52 21.87 -8.79 -6.17
N ASP A 53 22.75 -9.69 -5.74
CA ASP A 53 23.19 -9.79 -4.34
C ASP A 53 24.09 -8.61 -3.93
N THR A 54 24.97 -8.16 -4.83
CA THR A 54 25.83 -7.00 -4.60
C THR A 54 25.03 -5.70 -4.59
N SER A 55 24.09 -5.51 -5.54
CA SER A 55 23.19 -4.34 -5.51
C SER A 55 22.27 -4.39 -4.29
N SER A 56 21.78 -5.57 -3.86
CA SER A 56 20.99 -5.69 -2.63
C SER A 56 21.81 -5.36 -1.38
N ARG A 57 23.10 -5.70 -1.33
CA ARG A 57 24.01 -5.30 -0.24
C ARG A 57 24.33 -3.81 -0.25
N TYR A 58 24.47 -3.18 -1.42
CA TYR A 58 24.61 -1.72 -1.53
C TYR A 58 23.35 -0.98 -1.06
N PHE A 59 22.15 -1.45 -1.45
CA PHE A 59 20.89 -0.90 -0.95
C PHE A 59 20.69 -1.20 0.54
N ALA A 60 21.01 -2.39 1.02
CA ALA A 60 20.97 -2.72 2.44
C ALA A 60 21.99 -1.91 3.27
N ALA A 61 23.16 -1.60 2.72
CA ALA A 61 24.16 -0.75 3.38
C ALA A 61 23.69 0.71 3.48
N SER A 62 22.91 1.22 2.51
CA SER A 62 22.35 2.57 2.58
C SER A 62 21.20 2.70 3.60
N TRP A 63 20.49 1.60 3.92
CA TRP A 63 19.38 1.56 4.89
C TRP A 63 19.68 0.79 6.17
N GLY A 64 20.88 0.29 6.35
CA GLY A 64 21.29 -0.58 7.46
C GLY A 64 22.34 -0.02 8.40
N GLY A 65 22.67 1.27 8.28
CA GLY A 65 23.64 1.87 9.19
C GLY A 65 23.06 2.06 10.59
N LEU A 66 23.88 1.83 11.66
CA LEU A 66 23.50 2.04 13.06
C LEU A 66 22.86 3.43 13.32
N HIS A 67 23.23 4.44 12.53
CA HIS A 67 22.67 5.78 12.61
C HIS A 67 21.20 5.82 12.16
N TRP A 68 20.86 5.16 11.05
CA TRP A 68 19.51 5.07 10.53
C TRP A 68 18.57 4.32 11.49
N GLU A 69 19.00 3.19 12.02
CA GLU A 69 18.21 2.45 13.03
C GLU A 69 18.00 3.25 14.30
N ARG A 70 19.00 3.98 14.76
CA ARG A 70 18.90 4.85 15.93
C ARG A 70 17.86 5.96 15.72
N GLN A 71 17.86 6.58 14.55
CA GLN A 71 16.86 7.60 14.19
C GLN A 71 15.45 7.03 14.18
N ILE A 72 15.26 5.86 13.60
CA ILE A 72 13.95 5.17 13.55
C ILE A 72 13.49 4.84 14.97
N ARG A 73 14.33 4.19 15.80
CA ARG A 73 13.98 3.87 17.18
C ARG A 73 13.63 5.11 17.99
N ALA A 74 14.39 6.20 17.86
CA ALA A 74 14.12 7.47 18.53
C ALA A 74 12.80 8.10 18.10
N SER A 75 12.46 8.02 16.81
CA SER A 75 11.20 8.52 16.27
C SER A 75 10.00 7.64 16.69
N ALA A 76 10.17 6.32 16.69
CA ALA A 76 9.15 5.33 17.05
C ALA A 76 8.84 5.28 18.54
N SER A 77 9.73 5.80 19.40
CA SER A 77 9.55 5.73 20.85
C SER A 77 8.49 6.73 21.32
N PRO A 78 7.44 6.25 22.02
CA PRO A 78 6.47 7.12 22.65
C PRO A 78 7.16 7.97 23.74
N ARG A 79 6.71 9.22 23.88
CA ARG A 79 7.17 10.15 24.92
C ARG A 79 6.17 10.28 26.08
N ARG A 80 5.06 9.54 25.98
CA ARG A 80 4.01 9.56 27.00
C ARG A 80 4.43 8.66 28.17
N PRO A 81 4.39 9.17 29.42
CA PRO A 81 4.75 8.36 30.57
C PRO A 81 3.79 7.17 30.73
N PRO A 82 4.26 6.01 31.21
CA PRO A 82 3.40 4.93 31.61
C PRO A 82 2.44 5.41 32.73
N GLY A 83 1.14 5.06 32.60
CA GLY A 83 0.14 5.43 33.60
C GLY A 83 -0.47 6.83 33.43
N SER A 84 -0.21 7.53 32.32
CA SER A 84 -0.97 8.75 31.99
C SER A 84 -2.46 8.42 31.82
N ALA A 85 -3.36 9.36 32.15
CA ALA A 85 -4.80 9.21 32.02
C ALA A 85 -5.27 8.82 30.59
N GLU A 86 -4.43 9.05 29.59
CA GLU A 86 -4.66 8.73 28.17
C GLU A 86 -4.05 7.39 27.75
N GLY A 87 -3.56 6.56 28.66
CA GLY A 87 -2.95 5.25 28.40
C GLY A 87 -1.49 5.31 27.93
N ALA A 88 -0.91 4.14 27.66
CA ALA A 88 0.43 4.03 27.07
C ALA A 88 0.46 4.61 25.66
N GLY A 89 1.53 5.35 25.34
CA GLY A 89 1.73 5.92 24.00
C GLY A 89 1.84 4.83 22.93
N LEU A 90 1.35 5.11 21.75
CA LEU A 90 1.41 4.21 20.58
C LEU A 90 2.78 4.34 19.89
N SER A 91 3.22 3.24 19.24
CA SER A 91 4.30 3.26 18.24
C SER A 91 3.66 3.01 16.88
N VAL A 92 3.65 4.03 16.00
CA VAL A 92 2.84 4.04 14.78
C VAL A 92 3.72 4.15 13.54
N LEU A 93 3.60 3.18 12.61
CA LEU A 93 4.10 3.33 11.25
C LEU A 93 3.05 4.04 10.40
N VAL A 94 3.39 5.21 9.84
CA VAL A 94 2.50 5.96 8.94
C VAL A 94 3.01 5.84 7.51
N THR A 95 2.30 5.15 6.64
CA THR A 95 2.63 5.10 5.21
C THR A 95 1.99 6.27 4.47
N GLY A 96 2.67 6.82 3.45
CA GLY A 96 2.24 8.05 2.81
C GLY A 96 2.39 9.27 3.74
N ALA A 97 3.39 9.26 4.62
CA ALA A 97 3.57 10.27 5.66
C ALA A 97 3.82 11.67 5.11
N ALA A 98 4.51 11.81 3.97
CA ALA A 98 4.69 13.08 3.27
C ALA A 98 3.49 13.47 2.38
N GLY A 99 2.42 12.68 2.40
CA GLY A 99 1.13 13.02 1.81
C GLY A 99 0.35 14.05 2.65
N PHE A 100 -0.76 14.56 2.11
CA PHE A 100 -1.60 15.56 2.79
C PHE A 100 -2.09 15.10 4.16
N VAL A 101 -2.84 14.00 4.19
CA VAL A 101 -3.41 13.47 5.44
C VAL A 101 -2.33 12.89 6.35
N GLY A 102 -1.34 12.18 5.76
CA GLY A 102 -0.23 11.57 6.47
C GLY A 102 0.56 12.58 7.30
N THR A 103 0.87 13.74 6.73
CA THR A 103 1.56 14.84 7.44
C THR A 103 0.76 15.30 8.66
N HIS A 104 -0.54 15.57 8.48
CA HIS A 104 -1.38 16.05 9.59
C HIS A 104 -1.58 15.01 10.70
N CYS A 105 -1.73 13.74 10.33
CA CYS A 105 -1.86 12.66 11.31
C CYS A 105 -0.54 12.44 12.07
N SER A 106 0.59 12.40 11.37
CA SER A 106 1.91 12.24 11.99
C SER A 106 2.24 13.35 12.99
N LEU A 107 1.97 14.62 12.62
CA LEU A 107 2.15 15.76 13.52
C LEU A 107 1.25 15.67 14.74
N ALA A 108 -0.01 15.25 14.56
CA ALA A 108 -0.95 15.15 15.67
C ALA A 108 -0.59 14.02 16.64
N LEU A 109 -0.20 12.84 16.12
CA LEU A 109 0.31 11.72 16.91
C LEU A 109 1.55 12.15 17.70
N ARG A 110 2.51 12.79 17.04
CA ARG A 110 3.73 13.25 17.70
C ARG A 110 3.46 14.31 18.78
N LYS A 111 2.54 15.25 18.51
CA LYS A 111 2.10 16.26 19.50
C LYS A 111 1.44 15.61 20.71
N ARG A 112 0.70 14.52 20.51
CA ARG A 112 0.06 13.73 21.58
C ARG A 112 1.04 12.91 22.41
N GLY A 113 2.30 12.78 21.94
CA GLY A 113 3.35 12.03 22.62
C GLY A 113 3.51 10.59 22.12
N ASP A 114 2.87 10.22 21.03
CA ASP A 114 3.08 8.92 20.38
C ASP A 114 4.42 8.87 19.64
N GLY A 115 4.97 7.65 19.47
CA GLY A 115 6.06 7.37 18.56
C GLY A 115 5.55 7.28 17.13
N VAL A 116 6.25 7.91 16.19
CA VAL A 116 5.82 7.95 14.79
C VAL A 116 7.01 7.78 13.86
N VAL A 117 6.94 6.80 12.98
CA VAL A 117 7.84 6.66 11.82
C VAL A 117 7.02 6.79 10.55
N GLY A 118 7.47 7.61 9.62
CA GLY A 118 6.86 7.77 8.30
C GLY A 118 7.58 6.96 7.23
N ILE A 119 6.84 6.54 6.18
CA ILE A 119 7.40 6.07 4.90
C ILE A 119 6.64 6.75 3.75
N ASP A 120 7.36 7.22 2.72
CA ASP A 120 6.80 7.79 1.50
C ASP A 120 7.78 7.58 0.35
N ASN A 121 7.29 7.28 -0.85
CA ASN A 121 8.13 7.07 -2.03
C ASN A 121 8.38 8.35 -2.83
N PHE A 122 7.84 9.48 -2.39
CA PHE A 122 7.99 10.80 -3.03
C PHE A 122 7.66 10.80 -4.53
N ASN A 123 6.70 9.97 -4.96
CA ASN A 123 6.30 9.86 -6.35
C ASN A 123 5.95 11.23 -6.98
N LYS A 124 6.07 11.32 -8.31
CA LYS A 124 5.90 12.56 -9.09
C LYS A 124 4.46 12.80 -9.55
N TYR A 125 3.46 12.28 -8.85
CA TYR A 125 2.05 12.54 -9.18
C TYR A 125 1.72 14.03 -9.20
N TYR A 126 2.31 14.78 -8.28
CA TYR A 126 2.42 16.25 -8.31
C TYR A 126 3.84 16.64 -7.93
N ASP A 127 4.18 17.93 -8.01
CA ASP A 127 5.54 18.40 -7.72
C ASP A 127 6.06 17.85 -6.38
N PRO A 128 7.15 17.08 -6.38
CA PRO A 128 7.73 16.49 -5.17
C PRO A 128 8.23 17.52 -4.16
N SER A 129 8.43 18.79 -4.55
CA SER A 129 8.85 19.85 -3.63
C SER A 129 7.89 20.00 -2.46
N LEU A 130 6.58 19.86 -2.70
CA LEU A 130 5.58 19.89 -1.64
C LEU A 130 5.72 18.73 -0.64
N LYS A 131 6.02 17.53 -1.13
CA LYS A 131 6.29 16.36 -0.25
C LYS A 131 7.58 16.55 0.53
N LYS A 132 8.63 17.12 -0.10
CA LYS A 132 9.90 17.44 0.58
C LYS A 132 9.71 18.49 1.67
N ALA A 133 8.91 19.53 1.42
CA ALA A 133 8.56 20.55 2.43
C ALA A 133 7.78 19.94 3.61
N ARG A 134 6.82 19.04 3.35
CA ARG A 134 6.11 18.30 4.42
C ARG A 134 7.06 17.39 5.21
N ARG A 135 8.02 16.72 4.54
CA ARG A 135 9.06 15.93 5.21
C ARG A 135 9.92 16.80 6.13
N ALA A 136 10.33 17.99 5.68
CA ALA A 136 11.09 18.94 6.51
C ALA A 136 10.28 19.39 7.73
N LEU A 137 8.99 19.68 7.55
CA LEU A 137 8.08 19.99 8.65
C LEU A 137 7.94 18.82 9.64
N LEU A 138 7.83 17.58 9.17
CA LEU A 138 7.78 16.40 10.02
C LEU A 138 9.09 16.21 10.80
N ALA A 139 10.23 16.39 10.14
CA ALA A 139 11.55 16.27 10.75
C ALA A 139 11.76 17.31 11.86
N SER A 140 11.31 18.58 11.68
CA SER A 140 11.38 19.62 12.71
C SER A 140 10.57 19.30 13.96
N HIS A 141 9.59 18.40 13.87
CA HIS A 141 8.81 17.89 15.00
C HIS A 141 9.31 16.53 15.52
N GLY A 142 10.45 16.03 15.03
CA GLY A 142 11.04 14.77 15.46
C GLY A 142 10.34 13.53 14.91
N VAL A 143 9.71 13.63 13.74
CA VAL A 143 9.19 12.50 12.98
C VAL A 143 10.16 12.16 11.86
N PHE A 144 10.73 10.97 11.90
CA PHE A 144 11.59 10.47 10.85
C PHE A 144 10.78 9.87 9.71
N VAL A 145 11.03 10.31 8.47
CA VAL A 145 10.35 9.81 7.28
C VAL A 145 11.35 9.08 6.40
N VAL A 146 11.17 7.79 6.27
CA VAL A 146 11.93 6.91 5.37
C VAL A 146 11.48 7.16 3.94
N GLU A 147 12.42 7.41 3.04
CA GLU A 147 12.15 7.45 1.60
C GLU A 147 12.18 6.01 1.08
N GLY A 148 11.02 5.49 0.67
CA GLY A 148 10.90 4.13 0.19
C GLY A 148 9.49 3.80 -0.28
N ASP A 149 9.40 2.75 -1.10
CA ASP A 149 8.12 2.25 -1.62
C ASP A 149 7.57 1.13 -0.72
N ILE A 150 6.26 1.14 -0.49
CA ILE A 150 5.58 0.08 0.29
C ILE A 150 5.56 -1.28 -0.42
N ASN A 151 5.94 -1.34 -1.70
CA ASN A 151 6.17 -2.59 -2.42
C ASN A 151 7.55 -3.20 -2.13
N ASP A 152 8.44 -2.47 -1.48
CA ASP A 152 9.70 -3.02 -1.02
C ASP A 152 9.51 -3.80 0.27
N GLY A 153 9.24 -5.10 0.13
CA GLY A 153 9.05 -6.01 1.25
C GLY A 153 10.27 -6.09 2.17
N ARG A 154 11.49 -5.95 1.63
CA ARG A 154 12.73 -5.98 2.44
C ARG A 154 12.81 -4.75 3.35
N LEU A 155 12.44 -3.57 2.82
CA LEU A 155 12.37 -2.36 3.63
C LEU A 155 11.32 -2.49 4.74
N LEU A 156 10.13 -2.99 4.40
CA LEU A 156 9.07 -3.19 5.39
C LEU A 156 9.51 -4.16 6.48
N THR A 157 10.03 -5.34 6.13
CA THR A 157 10.57 -6.31 7.09
C THR A 157 11.62 -5.66 7.99
N LYS A 158 12.60 -4.94 7.42
CA LYS A 158 13.62 -4.25 8.21
C LYS A 158 13.04 -3.20 9.15
N LEU A 159 11.99 -2.48 8.78
CA LEU A 159 11.30 -1.54 9.66
C LEU A 159 10.65 -2.24 10.86
N PHE A 160 9.98 -3.36 10.64
CA PHE A 160 9.35 -4.15 11.70
C PHE A 160 10.38 -4.86 12.61
N ASP A 161 11.53 -5.28 12.07
CA ASP A 161 12.65 -5.82 12.87
C ASP A 161 13.27 -4.76 13.79
N VAL A 162 13.36 -3.51 13.31
CA VAL A 162 13.93 -2.40 14.09
C VAL A 162 12.96 -1.91 15.16
N VAL A 163 11.66 -1.91 14.89
CA VAL A 163 10.62 -1.37 15.78
C VAL A 163 9.41 -2.29 15.86
N PRO A 164 9.01 -2.74 17.05
CA PRO A 164 7.74 -3.42 17.25
C PRO A 164 6.60 -2.39 17.22
N PHE A 165 6.13 -2.04 16.02
CA PHE A 165 5.02 -1.11 15.88
C PHE A 165 3.73 -1.68 16.47
N THR A 166 3.06 -0.91 17.31
CA THR A 166 1.75 -1.30 17.86
C THR A 166 0.63 -1.11 16.83
N HIS A 167 0.80 -0.11 15.95
CA HIS A 167 -0.20 0.28 14.96
C HIS A 167 0.43 0.64 13.63
N VAL A 168 -0.32 0.40 12.56
CA VAL A 168 -0.02 0.91 11.23
C VAL A 168 -1.16 1.82 10.78
N LEU A 169 -0.84 3.06 10.39
CA LEU A 169 -1.74 3.98 9.72
C LEU A 169 -1.38 4.03 8.23
N HIS A 170 -2.10 3.24 7.42
CA HIS A 170 -1.82 3.11 6.01
C HIS A 170 -2.58 4.16 5.18
N LEU A 171 -1.88 5.22 4.79
CA LEU A 171 -2.40 6.32 3.99
C LEU A 171 -1.71 6.43 2.62
N ALA A 172 -0.69 5.61 2.35
CA ALA A 172 -0.06 5.54 1.05
C ALA A 172 -1.05 4.99 0.02
N ALA A 173 -1.25 5.72 -1.05
CA ALA A 173 -2.11 5.32 -2.16
C ALA A 173 -1.85 6.21 -3.38
N GLN A 174 -2.08 5.67 -4.57
CA GLN A 174 -2.32 6.50 -5.73
C GLN A 174 -3.77 6.98 -5.68
N ALA A 175 -3.95 8.27 -5.50
CA ALA A 175 -5.26 8.91 -5.41
C ALA A 175 -5.60 9.70 -6.69
N GLY A 176 -6.88 10.04 -6.85
CA GLY A 176 -7.37 10.79 -8.01
C GLY A 176 -8.11 9.89 -9.01
N VAL A 177 -9.37 10.22 -9.29
CA VAL A 177 -10.20 9.39 -10.19
C VAL A 177 -9.77 9.52 -11.65
N ARG A 178 -9.39 10.74 -12.09
CA ARG A 178 -9.08 11.04 -13.49
C ARG A 178 -7.72 10.50 -13.92
N TYR A 179 -6.71 10.66 -13.10
CA TYR A 179 -5.36 10.16 -13.39
C TYR A 179 -5.30 8.65 -13.59
N ALA A 180 -6.30 7.91 -13.09
CA ALA A 180 -6.42 6.47 -13.34
C ALA A 180 -6.63 6.12 -14.81
N MET A 181 -7.15 7.04 -15.62
CA MET A 181 -7.28 6.86 -17.07
C MET A 181 -5.94 7.08 -17.80
N GLU A 182 -5.05 7.89 -17.23
CA GLU A 182 -3.74 8.21 -17.81
C GLU A 182 -2.68 7.17 -17.37
N ASN A 183 -2.71 6.75 -16.11
CA ASN A 183 -1.72 5.84 -15.54
C ASN A 183 -2.38 4.78 -14.64
N PRO A 184 -3.10 3.80 -15.22
CA PRO A 184 -3.80 2.76 -14.45
C PRO A 184 -2.84 1.85 -13.67
N ALA A 185 -1.64 1.60 -14.19
CA ALA A 185 -0.64 0.74 -13.54
C ALA A 185 -0.23 1.26 -12.16
N SER A 186 -0.15 2.57 -11.97
CA SER A 186 0.21 3.18 -10.68
C SER A 186 -0.84 2.90 -9.58
N TYR A 187 -2.10 2.70 -9.96
CA TYR A 187 -3.17 2.34 -9.02
C TYR A 187 -3.09 0.89 -8.57
N VAL A 188 -2.81 -0.02 -9.50
CA VAL A 188 -2.58 -1.44 -9.17
C VAL A 188 -1.34 -1.56 -8.29
N HIS A 189 -0.24 -0.92 -8.68
CA HIS A 189 1.01 -0.92 -7.92
C HIS A 189 0.82 -0.42 -6.49
N SER A 190 0.27 0.78 -6.31
CA SER A 190 0.20 1.40 -4.98
C SER A 190 -0.96 0.91 -4.13
N ASN A 191 -2.16 0.71 -4.74
CA ASN A 191 -3.37 0.46 -3.95
C ASN A 191 -3.65 -1.02 -3.74
N ILE A 192 -3.12 -1.89 -4.60
CA ILE A 192 -3.30 -3.34 -4.50
C ILE A 192 -1.99 -4.00 -4.05
N ALA A 193 -0.95 -3.98 -4.89
CA ALA A 193 0.31 -4.65 -4.57
C ALA A 193 0.95 -4.08 -3.30
N GLY A 194 1.01 -2.75 -3.16
CA GLY A 194 1.56 -2.12 -1.96
C GLY A 194 0.75 -2.39 -0.69
N LEU A 195 -0.57 -2.48 -0.79
CA LEU A 195 -1.41 -2.89 0.35
C LEU A 195 -1.11 -4.33 0.77
N VAL A 196 -1.04 -5.26 -0.20
CA VAL A 196 -0.70 -6.67 0.07
C VAL A 196 0.68 -6.80 0.70
N SER A 197 1.71 -6.13 0.14
CA SER A 197 3.06 -6.14 0.70
C SER A 197 3.11 -5.65 2.15
N LEU A 198 2.35 -4.60 2.46
CA LEU A 198 2.25 -4.08 3.83
C LEU A 198 1.53 -5.07 4.76
N LEU A 199 0.43 -5.68 4.31
CA LEU A 199 -0.31 -6.67 5.10
C LEU A 199 0.52 -7.93 5.36
N GLU A 200 1.33 -8.37 4.39
CA GLU A 200 2.29 -9.47 4.60
C GLU A 200 3.29 -9.12 5.71
N ALA A 201 3.88 -7.91 5.67
CA ALA A 201 4.79 -7.48 6.74
C ALA A 201 4.09 -7.39 8.10
N CYS A 202 2.84 -6.90 8.15
CA CYS A 202 2.05 -6.87 9.39
C CYS A 202 1.71 -8.26 9.90
N LYS A 203 1.45 -9.20 9.01
CA LYS A 203 1.14 -10.61 9.34
C LYS A 203 2.34 -11.30 9.99
N GLU A 204 3.54 -11.08 9.45
CA GLU A 204 4.79 -11.69 9.95
C GLU A 204 5.33 -11.02 11.23
N ALA A 205 4.89 -9.81 11.54
CA ALA A 205 5.36 -9.08 12.73
C ALA A 205 4.91 -9.75 14.04
N ASP A 206 5.79 -9.72 15.06
CA ASP A 206 5.49 -10.19 16.42
C ASP A 206 5.88 -9.10 17.45
N PRO A 207 4.90 -8.50 18.15
CA PRO A 207 3.44 -8.67 17.99
C PRO A 207 2.90 -8.06 16.70
N GLN A 208 1.84 -8.66 16.16
CA GLN A 208 1.14 -8.11 15.00
C GLN A 208 0.51 -6.75 15.32
N PRO A 209 0.73 -5.70 14.53
CA PRO A 209 0.13 -4.39 14.74
C PRO A 209 -1.38 -4.40 14.42
N ALA A 210 -2.12 -3.45 14.98
CA ALA A 210 -3.44 -3.11 14.48
C ALA A 210 -3.31 -2.21 13.25
N VAL A 211 -4.10 -2.46 12.21
CA VAL A 211 -4.04 -1.74 10.93
C VAL A 211 -5.25 -0.81 10.78
N VAL A 212 -5.00 0.47 10.64
CA VAL A 212 -6.00 1.47 10.23
C VAL A 212 -5.61 1.98 8.84
N TRP A 213 -6.52 1.90 7.87
CA TRP A 213 -6.17 2.23 6.50
C TRP A 213 -7.23 3.09 5.79
N ALA A 214 -6.77 3.87 4.81
CA ALA A 214 -7.62 4.74 4.03
C ALA A 214 -8.30 3.99 2.88
N SER A 215 -9.57 3.62 3.06
CA SER A 215 -10.51 3.38 1.98
C SER A 215 -11.01 4.72 1.41
N SER A 216 -12.11 4.75 0.70
CA SER A 216 -12.64 5.95 0.05
C SER A 216 -14.16 5.91 -0.06
N SER A 217 -14.82 7.06 0.03
CA SER A 217 -16.24 7.18 -0.34
C SER A 217 -16.50 6.83 -1.80
N SER A 218 -15.48 6.84 -2.66
CA SER A 218 -15.61 6.41 -4.05
C SER A 218 -16.05 4.94 -4.21
N VAL A 219 -15.92 4.11 -3.17
CA VAL A 219 -16.42 2.72 -3.19
C VAL A 219 -17.94 2.63 -3.35
N TYR A 220 -18.67 3.68 -2.97
CA TYR A 220 -20.12 3.75 -3.19
C TYR A 220 -20.48 3.82 -4.68
N GLY A 221 -19.57 4.30 -5.53
CA GLY A 221 -19.67 4.24 -6.98
C GLY A 221 -20.97 4.82 -7.53
N LEU A 222 -21.75 3.98 -8.21
CA LEU A 222 -23.03 4.34 -8.83
C LEU A 222 -24.24 4.19 -7.86
N ASN A 223 -24.02 4.27 -6.56
CA ASN A 223 -25.09 4.23 -5.57
C ASN A 223 -25.74 5.62 -5.45
N ASP A 224 -27.07 5.68 -5.60
CA ASP A 224 -27.85 6.93 -5.59
C ASP A 224 -28.39 7.29 -4.18
N ALA A 225 -28.20 6.40 -3.18
CA ALA A 225 -28.69 6.62 -1.82
C ALA A 225 -27.82 7.65 -1.08
N VAL A 226 -28.35 8.83 -0.82
CA VAL A 226 -27.68 9.92 -0.08
C VAL A 226 -28.50 10.28 1.15
N PRO A 227 -27.90 10.44 2.33
CA PRO A 227 -26.47 10.33 2.66
C PRO A 227 -25.96 8.89 2.68
N PHE A 228 -24.69 8.67 2.30
CA PHE A 228 -24.09 7.34 2.32
C PHE A 228 -23.96 6.78 3.73
N SER A 229 -24.31 5.51 3.88
CA SER A 229 -24.14 4.71 5.09
C SER A 229 -23.18 3.57 4.83
N GLU A 230 -22.45 3.11 5.85
CA GLU A 230 -21.54 1.97 5.77
C GLU A 230 -22.25 0.67 5.35
N ALA A 231 -23.55 0.56 5.62
CA ALA A 231 -24.42 -0.56 5.23
C ALA A 231 -24.82 -0.52 3.73
N HIS A 232 -24.61 0.59 3.04
CA HIS A 232 -24.96 0.69 1.62
C HIS A 232 -24.05 -0.17 0.75
N ARG A 233 -24.63 -0.64 -0.38
CA ARG A 233 -23.92 -1.44 -1.37
C ARG A 233 -22.75 -0.68 -1.99
N THR A 234 -21.65 -1.39 -2.24
CA THR A 234 -20.41 -0.87 -2.82
C THR A 234 -19.90 -1.75 -3.96
N ASP A 235 -20.81 -2.44 -4.64
CA ASP A 235 -20.56 -3.44 -5.69
C ASP A 235 -20.48 -2.85 -7.11
N ARG A 236 -20.70 -1.53 -7.28
CA ARG A 236 -20.72 -0.85 -8.59
C ARG A 236 -19.75 0.33 -8.62
N PRO A 237 -18.42 0.08 -8.54
CA PRO A 237 -17.43 1.16 -8.56
C PRO A 237 -17.49 1.92 -9.89
N ALA A 238 -17.45 3.26 -9.83
CA ALA A 238 -17.54 4.13 -11.01
C ALA A 238 -16.18 4.49 -11.63
N SER A 239 -15.08 4.03 -11.05
CA SER A 239 -13.72 4.30 -11.54
C SER A 239 -12.74 3.21 -11.14
N LEU A 240 -11.59 3.11 -11.84
CA LEU A 240 -10.51 2.20 -11.44
C LEU A 240 -10.02 2.52 -10.01
N TYR A 241 -9.91 3.79 -9.63
CA TYR A 241 -9.58 4.16 -8.25
C TYR A 241 -10.58 3.58 -7.24
N ALA A 242 -11.89 3.73 -7.50
CA ALA A 242 -12.93 3.15 -6.66
C ALA A 242 -12.81 1.63 -6.59
N ALA A 243 -12.58 0.97 -7.73
CA ALA A 243 -12.40 -0.48 -7.81
C ALA A 243 -11.19 -0.95 -6.97
N THR A 244 -10.04 -0.25 -7.05
CA THR A 244 -8.88 -0.61 -6.23
C THR A 244 -9.12 -0.40 -4.73
N LYS A 245 -9.88 0.62 -4.33
CA LYS A 245 -10.23 0.82 -2.91
C LYS A 245 -11.23 -0.21 -2.43
N LYS A 246 -12.20 -0.60 -3.26
CA LYS A 246 -13.13 -1.70 -2.92
C LYS A 246 -12.39 -3.03 -2.82
N ALA A 247 -11.51 -3.35 -3.77
CA ALA A 247 -10.65 -4.54 -3.70
C ALA A 247 -9.81 -4.55 -2.41
N GLY A 248 -9.32 -3.38 -1.97
CA GLY A 248 -8.62 -3.25 -0.69
C GLY A 248 -9.49 -3.61 0.51
N GLU A 249 -10.78 -3.29 0.51
CA GLU A 249 -11.71 -3.72 1.57
C GLU A 249 -11.82 -5.25 1.63
N GLU A 250 -11.95 -5.93 0.49
CA GLU A 250 -12.02 -7.39 0.42
C GLU A 250 -10.69 -8.06 0.81
N ILE A 251 -9.57 -7.52 0.34
CA ILE A 251 -8.23 -8.01 0.70
C ILE A 251 -8.02 -7.89 2.21
N THR A 252 -8.28 -6.74 2.80
CA THR A 252 -8.10 -6.54 4.24
C THR A 252 -9.03 -7.39 5.09
N HIS A 253 -10.25 -7.64 4.63
CA HIS A 253 -11.16 -8.61 5.25
C HIS A 253 -10.59 -10.03 5.23
N THR A 254 -9.99 -10.44 4.11
CA THR A 254 -9.37 -11.76 3.97
C THR A 254 -8.20 -11.92 4.95
N TYR A 255 -7.33 -10.90 5.06
CA TYR A 255 -6.21 -10.93 6.03
C TYR A 255 -6.67 -10.92 7.49
N ASN A 256 -7.75 -10.20 7.79
CA ASN A 256 -8.39 -10.27 9.10
C ASN A 256 -8.88 -11.68 9.42
N HIS A 257 -9.61 -12.29 8.47
CA HIS A 257 -10.22 -13.61 8.65
C HIS A 257 -9.17 -14.73 8.79
N ILE A 258 -8.16 -14.74 7.90
CA ILE A 258 -7.18 -15.85 7.85
C ILE A 258 -6.09 -15.68 8.91
N TYR A 259 -5.56 -14.47 9.07
CA TYR A 259 -4.38 -14.23 9.88
C TYR A 259 -4.63 -13.50 11.20
N GLY A 260 -5.90 -13.17 11.49
CA GLY A 260 -6.27 -12.52 12.74
C GLY A 260 -5.74 -11.09 12.90
N LEU A 261 -5.47 -10.37 11.79
CA LEU A 261 -5.12 -8.95 11.84
C LEU A 261 -6.33 -8.12 12.26
N SER A 262 -6.17 -7.24 13.25
CA SER A 262 -7.15 -6.20 13.55
C SER A 262 -7.11 -5.13 12.47
N VAL A 263 -8.23 -4.92 11.77
CA VAL A 263 -8.28 -3.98 10.65
C VAL A 263 -9.44 -3.00 10.79
N THR A 264 -9.17 -1.72 10.58
CA THR A 264 -10.18 -0.67 10.48
C THR A 264 -10.00 0.09 9.16
N GLY A 265 -10.97 -0.02 8.27
CA GLY A 265 -11.05 0.73 7.01
C GLY A 265 -11.79 2.05 7.21
N LEU A 266 -11.25 3.14 6.66
CA LEU A 266 -11.84 4.47 6.74
C LEU A 266 -12.22 4.95 5.33
N ARG A 267 -13.51 5.02 5.02
CA ARG A 267 -14.01 5.58 3.76
C ARG A 267 -13.92 7.10 3.81
N PHE A 268 -12.80 7.64 3.34
CA PHE A 268 -12.57 9.07 3.29
C PHE A 268 -13.47 9.74 2.27
N PHE A 269 -14.18 10.77 2.71
CA PHE A 269 -14.79 11.77 1.84
C PHE A 269 -13.74 12.81 1.45
N THR A 270 -14.11 13.74 0.55
CA THR A 270 -13.16 14.74 0.06
C THR A 270 -12.59 15.59 1.20
N VAL A 271 -11.27 15.64 1.30
CA VAL A 271 -10.54 16.35 2.37
C VAL A 271 -9.97 17.65 1.82
N TYR A 272 -10.08 18.73 2.58
CA TYR A 272 -9.47 20.01 2.25
C TYR A 272 -8.77 20.64 3.45
N GLY A 273 -7.86 21.57 3.19
CA GLY A 273 -7.17 22.33 4.23
C GLY A 273 -5.72 22.69 3.87
N PRO A 274 -5.00 23.34 4.81
CA PRO A 274 -3.60 23.69 4.62
C PRO A 274 -2.75 22.49 4.26
N TRP A 275 -1.72 22.70 3.46
CA TRP A 275 -0.87 21.62 2.94
C TRP A 275 -1.63 20.60 2.08
N GLY A 276 -2.81 20.98 1.54
CA GLY A 276 -3.64 20.12 0.71
C GLY A 276 -2.98 19.76 -0.62
N ARG A 277 -3.65 18.87 -1.37
CA ARG A 277 -3.19 18.44 -2.69
C ARG A 277 -3.48 19.53 -3.74
N PRO A 278 -2.51 19.85 -4.63
CA PRO A 278 -2.67 20.93 -5.61
C PRO A 278 -3.64 20.59 -6.77
N ASP A 279 -3.92 19.30 -6.98
CA ASP A 279 -4.84 18.80 -8.00
C ASP A 279 -6.33 18.87 -7.59
N MET A 280 -6.62 19.19 -6.32
CA MET A 280 -8.01 19.31 -5.84
C MET A 280 -8.67 20.59 -6.36
N ALA A 281 -9.97 20.48 -6.61
CA ALA A 281 -10.77 21.54 -7.26
C ALA A 281 -10.59 22.91 -6.61
N TYR A 282 -10.66 23.03 -5.30
CA TYR A 282 -10.50 24.29 -4.59
C TYR A 282 -9.11 24.93 -4.78
N PHE A 283 -8.04 24.15 -4.80
CA PHE A 283 -6.69 24.66 -5.10
C PHE A 283 -6.54 25.06 -6.57
N SER A 284 -6.98 24.19 -7.45
CA SER A 284 -6.91 24.42 -8.89
C SER A 284 -7.74 25.62 -9.31
N PHE A 285 -8.95 25.79 -8.77
CA PHE A 285 -9.82 26.92 -9.05
C PHE A 285 -9.24 28.22 -8.49
N THR A 286 -8.81 28.24 -7.23
CA THR A 286 -8.19 29.42 -6.62
C THR A 286 -6.95 29.84 -7.41
N ARG A 287 -6.08 28.92 -7.76
CA ARG A 287 -4.88 29.19 -8.57
C ARG A 287 -5.25 29.79 -9.94
N ASN A 288 -6.22 29.20 -10.63
CA ASN A 288 -6.65 29.67 -11.93
C ASN A 288 -7.28 31.08 -11.86
N ILE A 289 -8.11 31.34 -10.85
CA ILE A 289 -8.68 32.67 -10.60
C ILE A 289 -7.56 33.69 -10.39
N LEU A 290 -6.61 33.43 -9.51
CA LEU A 290 -5.49 34.32 -9.22
C LEU A 290 -4.57 34.57 -10.45
N GLN A 291 -4.52 33.62 -11.38
CA GLN A 291 -3.73 33.72 -12.62
C GLN A 291 -4.53 34.23 -13.83
N GLY A 292 -5.82 34.59 -13.65
CA GLY A 292 -6.69 34.97 -14.75
C GLY A 292 -6.97 33.84 -15.76
N LYS A 293 -6.78 32.58 -15.37
CA LYS A 293 -6.99 31.41 -16.23
C LYS A 293 -8.42 30.87 -16.14
N PRO A 294 -8.96 30.29 -17.23
CA PRO A 294 -10.28 29.68 -17.22
C PRO A 294 -10.38 28.55 -16.18
N ILE A 295 -11.57 28.44 -15.57
CA ILE A 295 -11.91 27.31 -14.73
C ILE A 295 -12.61 26.26 -15.59
N THR A 296 -12.01 25.07 -15.69
CA THR A 296 -12.62 23.94 -16.39
C THR A 296 -13.65 23.28 -15.48
N VAL A 297 -14.93 23.42 -15.82
CA VAL A 297 -16.02 22.70 -15.15
C VAL A 297 -16.37 21.46 -15.97
N CYS A 298 -16.21 20.31 -15.38
CA CYS A 298 -16.60 19.06 -16.02
C CYS A 298 -18.09 18.82 -15.77
N ARG A 299 -18.89 18.84 -16.84
CA ARG A 299 -20.28 18.38 -16.81
C ARG A 299 -20.28 16.84 -16.85
N GLY A 300 -20.45 16.20 -15.70
CA GLY A 300 -20.73 14.79 -15.56
C GLY A 300 -21.92 14.61 -14.64
N ARG A 301 -22.56 13.45 -14.65
CA ARG A 301 -23.55 13.06 -13.62
C ARG A 301 -22.95 12.98 -12.22
N ASP A 302 -21.64 13.01 -12.15
CA ASP A 302 -20.91 13.11 -10.89
C ASP A 302 -21.09 14.53 -10.36
N HIS A 303 -22.18 14.74 -9.68
CA HIS A 303 -22.25 15.80 -8.69
C HIS A 303 -21.10 15.51 -7.74
N VAL A 304 -19.97 16.19 -7.97
CA VAL A 304 -18.93 16.30 -6.94
C VAL A 304 -19.67 16.97 -5.79
N ASP A 305 -20.14 16.13 -4.91
CA ASP A 305 -20.91 16.57 -3.78
C ASP A 305 -19.93 17.35 -2.89
N LEU A 306 -19.87 18.67 -3.10
CA LEU A 306 -19.25 19.59 -2.16
C LEU A 306 -19.85 19.39 -0.77
N ALA A 307 -21.02 18.77 -0.70
CA ALA A 307 -21.68 18.33 0.51
C ALA A 307 -20.91 17.29 1.31
N GLY A 308 -20.08 16.46 0.66
CA GLY A 308 -19.21 15.47 1.32
C GLY A 308 -17.83 16.02 1.70
N THR A 309 -17.50 17.28 1.39
CA THR A 309 -16.19 17.84 1.73
C THR A 309 -16.05 18.07 3.23
N SER A 310 -14.88 17.75 3.77
CA SER A 310 -14.61 17.82 5.20
C SER A 310 -13.22 18.41 5.46
N PRO A 311 -13.07 19.29 6.46
CA PRO A 311 -11.75 19.82 6.81
C PRO A 311 -10.83 18.70 7.31
N HIS A 312 -9.55 18.80 6.98
CA HIS A 312 -8.51 17.84 7.37
C HIS A 312 -8.50 17.52 8.87
N ARG A 313 -8.88 18.50 9.72
CA ARG A 313 -8.97 18.33 11.17
C ARG A 313 -9.91 17.18 11.57
N ARG A 314 -11.03 17.02 10.86
CA ARG A 314 -12.01 15.95 11.12
C ARG A 314 -11.46 14.59 10.71
N HIS A 315 -10.84 14.50 9.53
CA HIS A 315 -10.21 13.26 9.07
C HIS A 315 -9.05 12.85 9.99
N ARG A 316 -8.23 13.81 10.39
CA ARG A 316 -7.17 13.58 11.38
C ARG A 316 -7.75 13.04 12.70
N ALA A 317 -8.77 13.69 13.25
CA ALA A 317 -9.41 13.23 14.48
C ALA A 317 -9.99 11.81 14.35
N GLY A 318 -10.63 11.51 13.22
CA GLY A 318 -11.15 10.16 12.94
C GLY A 318 -10.04 9.11 12.82
N CYS A 319 -8.92 9.42 12.17
CA CYS A 319 -7.76 8.52 12.13
C CYS A 319 -7.21 8.23 13.54
N LEU A 320 -7.02 9.26 14.36
CA LEU A 320 -6.52 9.09 15.72
C LEU A 320 -7.51 8.28 16.58
N ALA A 321 -8.79 8.61 16.55
CA ALA A 321 -9.82 7.86 17.28
C ALA A 321 -9.89 6.40 16.83
N SER A 322 -9.67 6.13 15.54
CA SER A 322 -9.64 4.76 15.02
C SER A 322 -8.42 3.99 15.47
N LEU A 323 -7.26 4.63 15.62
CA LEU A 323 -6.07 4.04 16.24
C LEU A 323 -6.31 3.76 17.72
N ASP A 324 -6.88 4.70 18.46
CA ASP A 324 -7.14 4.56 19.90
C ASP A 324 -8.15 3.45 20.23
N THR A 325 -9.10 3.21 19.31
CA THR A 325 -10.14 2.19 19.45
C THR A 325 -9.82 0.91 18.68
N ALA A 326 -8.68 0.82 18.02
CA ALA A 326 -8.27 -0.39 17.32
C ALA A 326 -8.10 -1.52 18.33
N GLY A 327 -8.76 -2.65 18.07
CA GLY A 327 -8.56 -3.84 18.88
C GLY A 327 -7.22 -4.50 18.59
N ARG A 328 -6.86 -5.49 19.38
CA ARG A 328 -5.62 -6.25 19.17
C ARG A 328 -5.80 -7.27 18.05
N SER A 329 -4.73 -7.47 17.28
CA SER A 329 -4.60 -8.62 16.40
C SER A 329 -4.50 -9.91 17.22
N THR A 330 -5.00 -11.02 16.69
CA THR A 330 -5.09 -12.30 17.43
C THR A 330 -4.01 -13.30 17.05
N GLY A 331 -3.20 -13.00 16.04
CA GLY A 331 -2.00 -13.74 15.65
C GLY A 331 -2.21 -14.98 14.79
N THR A 332 -3.31 -15.68 14.93
CA THR A 332 -3.57 -16.89 14.14
C THR A 332 -5.08 -17.08 13.99
N GLY A 333 -5.54 -16.88 12.75
CA GLY A 333 -6.92 -16.90 12.34
C GLY A 333 -7.84 -17.84 13.11
N GLY A 334 -8.97 -17.32 13.57
CA GLY A 334 -10.12 -18.07 14.05
C GLY A 334 -9.98 -18.93 15.30
N LYS A 335 -8.80 -19.42 15.66
CA LYS A 335 -8.59 -20.35 16.78
C LYS A 335 -8.64 -19.70 18.16
N ARG A 336 -8.47 -18.37 18.25
CA ARG A 336 -8.51 -17.61 19.52
C ARG A 336 -9.57 -16.51 19.54
N GLY A 337 -10.54 -16.58 18.66
CA GLY A 337 -11.57 -15.57 18.45
C GLY A 337 -11.23 -14.64 17.27
N PRO A 338 -12.26 -14.07 16.61
CA PRO A 338 -12.05 -13.19 15.46
C PRO A 338 -11.42 -11.88 15.91
N ALA A 339 -10.38 -11.44 15.18
CA ALA A 339 -9.87 -10.09 15.33
C ALA A 339 -10.90 -9.05 14.83
N PRO A 340 -10.93 -7.84 15.40
CA PRO A 340 -11.88 -6.81 14.96
C PRO A 340 -11.68 -6.43 13.49
N TYR A 341 -12.78 -6.43 12.71
CA TYR A 341 -12.86 -5.84 11.39
C TYR A 341 -13.94 -4.78 11.36
N ARG A 342 -13.57 -3.55 10.98
CA ARG A 342 -14.49 -2.42 11.02
C ARG A 342 -14.30 -1.53 9.80
N ILE A 343 -15.39 -0.93 9.33
CA ILE A 343 -15.37 0.10 8.27
C ILE A 343 -16.18 1.28 8.76
N PHE A 344 -15.66 2.50 8.59
CA PHE A 344 -16.32 3.74 8.96
C PHE A 344 -16.26 4.78 7.86
N ASN A 345 -17.34 5.52 7.69
CA ASN A 345 -17.38 6.73 6.89
C ASN A 345 -16.68 7.87 7.64
N LEU A 346 -15.75 8.53 6.96
CA LEU A 346 -15.02 9.66 7.53
C LEU A 346 -15.28 10.94 6.71
N GLY A 347 -16.32 11.66 7.10
CA GLY A 347 -16.80 12.86 6.42
C GLY A 347 -17.66 13.76 7.31
N THR A 348 -18.33 14.75 6.72
CA THR A 348 -19.26 15.64 7.41
C THR A 348 -20.63 15.00 7.40
N ARG A 349 -21.25 14.73 8.56
CA ARG A 349 -22.70 14.56 8.63
C ARG A 349 -23.33 15.93 8.39
N ARG A 350 -24.17 16.10 7.36
CA ARG A 350 -25.19 17.15 7.38
C ARG A 350 -26.25 16.73 8.39
N ARG A 351 -26.51 17.58 9.36
CA ARG A 351 -27.72 17.53 10.15
C ARG A 351 -28.88 18.00 9.30
#